data_b5448d49b0d95cf82bfe6acf43dd3022
#
_entry.id   b5448d49b0d95cf82bfe6acf43dd3022
#
_cell.length_a   1.000
_cell.length_b   1.000
_cell.length_c   1.000
_cell.angle_alpha   90.00
_cell.angle_beta   90.00
_cell.angle_gamma   90.00
#
_symmetry.space_group_name_H-M   'P 1'
#
loop_
_entity.id
_entity.type
_entity.pdbx_description
1 polymer ?
#
loop_
_entity_poly.entity_id
_entity_poly.type
_entity_poly.pdbx_seq_one_letter_code
_entity_poly.pdbx_strand_id
1 'polypeptide(L)'
;MTKFWMHGSFGAAIAGGVWTILWQIFVTVLMIISTGKGVPLQLGPAVMAGIIVGFLAVIYRPQVSVLRHSVGILAMIILLFAFGGGKTFIPHGLLSNWQSAFGLVVISLISWFCLEATINDLSPKLQKRYAIEQFYLRLLWGLGLFMFIIAVLIPFYIMVLTSLKGQQSLLINPLDLSIDFTLSISELFRSYIAVSYTHLRAHETIA
;
A
#
# COMPACT_ATOMS: atom_id res chain seq x y z
N MET A 1 -15.46 36.51 -5.09
CA MET A 1 -15.46 35.11 -4.60
C MET A 1 -14.04 34.60 -4.67
N THR A 2 -13.40 34.43 -3.52
CA THR A 2 -12.03 33.87 -3.44
C THR A 2 -12.07 32.44 -3.98
N LYS A 3 -11.30 32.17 -5.04
CA LYS A 3 -11.21 30.84 -5.67
C LYS A 3 -10.44 29.90 -4.73
N PHE A 4 -11.08 29.46 -3.63
CA PHE A 4 -10.51 28.66 -2.57
C PHE A 4 -9.84 27.37 -3.12
N TRP A 5 -10.44 26.76 -4.12
CA TRP A 5 -9.91 25.55 -4.81
C TRP A 5 -8.65 25.80 -5.64
N MET A 6 -8.22 27.06 -5.82
CA MET A 6 -6.95 27.39 -6.46
C MET A 6 -5.78 27.48 -5.47
N HIS A 7 -5.98 27.25 -4.17
CA HIS A 7 -4.89 27.16 -3.21
C HIS A 7 -4.21 25.80 -3.28
N GLY A 8 -2.88 25.78 -3.38
CA GLY A 8 -2.11 24.54 -3.48
C GLY A 8 -2.28 23.64 -2.26
N SER A 9 -2.48 24.21 -1.07
CA SER A 9 -2.78 23.46 0.16
C SER A 9 -4.08 22.66 0.08
N PHE A 10 -5.11 23.19 -0.57
CA PHE A 10 -6.38 22.48 -0.77
C PHE A 10 -6.21 21.31 -1.74
N GLY A 11 -5.51 21.53 -2.87
CA GLY A 11 -5.20 20.44 -3.81
C GLY A 11 -4.37 19.32 -3.15
N ALA A 12 -3.37 19.70 -2.36
CA ALA A 12 -2.54 18.73 -1.63
C ALA A 12 -3.32 17.94 -0.58
N ALA A 13 -4.27 18.57 0.11
CA ALA A 13 -5.15 17.89 1.06
C ALA A 13 -6.02 16.83 0.35
N ILE A 14 -6.60 17.17 -0.80
CA ILE A 14 -7.37 16.21 -1.61
C ILE A 14 -6.48 15.06 -2.07
N ALA A 15 -5.31 15.36 -2.64
CA ALA A 15 -4.39 14.34 -3.10
C ALA A 15 -3.94 13.40 -1.97
N GLY A 16 -3.67 13.95 -0.78
CA GLY A 16 -3.33 13.17 0.42
C GLY A 16 -4.44 12.21 0.80
N GLY A 17 -5.69 12.67 0.86
CA GLY A 17 -6.85 11.82 1.14
C GLY A 17 -7.03 10.72 0.10
N VAL A 18 -6.94 11.06 -1.19
CA VAL A 18 -7.09 10.10 -2.31
C VAL A 18 -6.01 9.01 -2.24
N TRP A 19 -4.74 9.38 -2.13
CA TRP A 19 -3.65 8.40 -2.09
C TRP A 19 -3.74 7.49 -0.86
N THR A 20 -4.05 8.06 0.30
CA THR A 20 -4.12 7.26 1.52
C THR A 20 -5.29 6.27 1.48
N ILE A 21 -6.46 6.66 0.95
CA ILE A 21 -7.60 5.74 0.78
C ILE A 21 -7.23 4.60 -0.18
N LEU A 22 -6.69 4.92 -1.35
CA LEU A 22 -6.37 3.92 -2.37
C LEU A 22 -5.39 2.88 -1.85
N TRP A 23 -4.31 3.31 -1.19
CA TRP A 23 -3.34 2.39 -0.61
C TRP A 23 -3.89 1.64 0.59
N GLN A 24 -4.76 2.28 1.39
CA GLN A 24 -5.48 1.61 2.47
C GLN A 24 -6.31 0.43 1.94
N ILE A 25 -7.14 0.66 0.92
CA ILE A 25 -7.97 -0.38 0.31
C ILE A 25 -7.08 -1.48 -0.25
N PHE A 26 -6.08 -1.13 -1.04
CA PHE A 26 -5.21 -2.09 -1.71
C PHE A 26 -4.45 -2.99 -0.72
N VAL A 27 -3.79 -2.40 0.28
CA VAL A 27 -3.04 -3.18 1.28
C VAL A 27 -3.98 -4.01 2.15
N THR A 28 -5.16 -3.49 2.50
CA THR A 28 -6.15 -4.27 3.25
C THR A 28 -6.62 -5.49 2.45
N VAL A 29 -6.91 -5.33 1.16
CA VAL A 29 -7.27 -6.46 0.28
C VAL A 29 -6.15 -7.48 0.19
N LEU A 30 -4.90 -7.05 0.00
CA LEU A 30 -3.75 -7.96 0.00
C LEU A 30 -3.60 -8.72 1.33
N MET A 31 -3.82 -8.05 2.46
CA MET A 31 -3.80 -8.68 3.77
C MET A 31 -4.92 -9.71 3.95
N ILE A 32 -6.14 -9.39 3.51
CA ILE A 32 -7.27 -10.34 3.55
C ILE A 32 -6.93 -11.58 2.71
N ILE A 33 -6.43 -11.39 1.49
CA ILE A 33 -6.09 -12.49 0.59
C ILE A 33 -4.97 -13.35 1.19
N SER A 34 -3.90 -12.73 1.72
CA SER A 34 -2.73 -13.48 2.24
C SER A 34 -2.98 -14.18 3.56
N THR A 35 -3.85 -13.65 4.41
CA THR A 35 -4.09 -14.19 5.76
C THR A 35 -5.36 -15.03 5.89
N GLY A 36 -6.28 -14.93 4.92
CA GLY A 36 -7.60 -15.54 4.98
C GLY A 36 -8.51 -14.97 6.07
N LYS A 37 -8.12 -13.86 6.72
CA LYS A 37 -8.84 -13.25 7.84
C LYS A 37 -9.49 -11.94 7.42
N GLY A 38 -10.73 -11.71 7.86
CA GLY A 38 -11.42 -10.44 7.60
C GLY A 38 -10.74 -9.28 8.31
N VAL A 39 -10.38 -8.24 7.56
CA VAL A 39 -9.75 -7.01 8.06
C VAL A 39 -10.70 -5.84 7.83
N PRO A 40 -11.08 -5.07 8.86
CA PRO A 40 -11.97 -3.94 8.70
C PRO A 40 -11.26 -2.80 7.96
N LEU A 41 -11.95 -2.24 6.98
CA LEU A 41 -11.50 -1.05 6.25
C LEU A 41 -11.67 0.20 7.12
N GLN A 42 -10.57 0.85 7.47
CA GLN A 42 -10.56 2.09 8.25
C GLN A 42 -10.46 3.31 7.33
N LEU A 43 -11.47 3.53 6.50
CA LEU A 43 -11.47 4.62 5.52
C LEU A 43 -11.51 6.00 6.16
N GLY A 44 -12.26 6.18 7.26
CA GLY A 44 -12.33 7.46 7.98
C GLY A 44 -10.95 7.94 8.46
N PRO A 45 -10.24 7.13 9.26
CA PRO A 45 -8.87 7.42 9.68
C PRO A 45 -7.92 7.69 8.50
N ALA A 46 -8.01 6.93 7.42
CA ALA A 46 -7.17 7.09 6.25
C ALA A 46 -7.40 8.45 5.56
N VAL A 47 -8.67 8.83 5.36
CA VAL A 47 -9.04 10.13 4.78
C VAL A 47 -8.49 11.28 5.62
N MET A 48 -8.78 11.26 6.92
CA MET A 48 -8.38 12.33 7.85
C MET A 48 -6.86 12.48 7.91
N ALA A 49 -6.14 11.38 8.08
CA ALA A 49 -4.68 11.39 8.09
C ALA A 49 -4.12 11.92 6.77
N GLY A 50 -4.60 11.43 5.63
CA GLY A 50 -4.16 11.85 4.31
C GLY A 50 -4.41 13.34 4.03
N ILE A 51 -5.59 13.86 4.38
CA ILE A 51 -5.93 15.28 4.24
C ILE A 51 -4.99 16.16 5.07
N ILE A 52 -4.78 15.81 6.35
CA ILE A 52 -3.94 16.58 7.26
C ILE A 52 -2.49 16.56 6.79
N VAL A 53 -1.97 15.39 6.47
CA VAL A 53 -0.58 15.27 5.98
C VAL A 53 -0.40 15.99 4.65
N GLY A 54 -1.33 15.88 3.71
CA GLY A 54 -1.29 16.59 2.44
C GLY A 54 -1.29 18.10 2.62
N PHE A 55 -2.14 18.62 3.51
CA PHE A 55 -2.18 20.05 3.86
C PHE A 55 -0.86 20.51 4.47
N LEU A 56 -0.35 19.80 5.46
CA LEU A 56 0.90 20.14 6.16
C LEU A 56 2.14 20.02 5.25
N ALA A 57 2.17 19.07 4.33
CA ALA A 57 3.29 18.83 3.43
C ALA A 57 3.59 20.02 2.52
N VAL A 58 2.57 20.81 2.16
CA VAL A 58 2.76 22.03 1.35
C VAL A 58 3.09 23.24 2.22
N ILE A 59 2.54 23.33 3.43
CA ILE A 59 2.78 24.45 4.34
C ILE A 59 4.15 24.36 4.99
N TYR A 60 4.49 23.16 5.50
CA TYR A 60 5.72 22.90 6.21
C TYR A 60 6.62 22.01 5.37
N ARG A 61 7.35 22.63 4.43
CA ARG A 61 8.21 21.93 3.49
C ARG A 61 9.69 22.12 3.83
N PRO A 62 10.34 21.20 4.59
CA PRO A 62 11.76 21.27 4.87
C PRO A 62 12.59 21.24 3.58
N GLN A 63 13.66 22.03 3.53
CA GLN A 63 14.54 22.07 2.35
C GLN A 63 15.37 20.79 2.19
N VAL A 64 15.71 20.15 3.32
CA VAL A 64 16.47 18.89 3.34
C VAL A 64 15.52 17.75 2.98
N SER A 65 15.80 17.07 1.87
CA SER A 65 14.94 16.01 1.34
C SER A 65 14.74 14.85 2.33
N VAL A 66 15.79 14.40 3.00
CA VAL A 66 15.72 13.32 4.00
C VAL A 66 14.80 13.69 5.14
N LEU A 67 14.94 14.90 5.70
CA LEU A 67 14.09 15.38 6.79
C LEU A 67 12.62 15.48 6.35
N ARG A 68 12.36 15.94 5.12
CA ARG A 68 11.03 16.04 4.55
C ARG A 68 10.33 14.67 4.47
N HIS A 69 11.03 13.67 3.94
CA HIS A 69 10.48 12.32 3.83
C HIS A 69 10.27 11.68 5.21
N SER A 70 11.26 11.80 6.11
CA SER A 70 11.14 11.24 7.46
C SER A 70 9.98 11.86 8.25
N VAL A 71 9.86 13.17 8.24
CA VAL A 71 8.76 13.87 8.94
C VAL A 71 7.40 13.53 8.33
N GLY A 72 7.30 13.47 7.00
CA GLY A 72 6.05 13.15 6.33
C GLY A 72 5.57 11.73 6.59
N ILE A 73 6.47 10.75 6.51
CA ILE A 73 6.16 9.34 6.82
C ILE A 73 5.78 9.20 8.28
N LEU A 74 6.55 9.80 9.20
CA LEU A 74 6.27 9.73 10.63
C LEU A 74 4.91 10.37 10.97
N ALA A 75 4.60 11.52 10.38
CA ALA A 75 3.31 12.18 10.55
C ALA A 75 2.16 11.30 10.05
N MET A 76 2.33 10.61 8.90
CA MET A 76 1.34 9.68 8.37
C MET A 76 1.11 8.51 9.32
N ILE A 77 2.18 7.90 9.85
CA ILE A 77 2.10 6.79 10.81
C ILE A 77 1.35 7.24 12.07
N ILE A 78 1.76 8.36 12.65
CA ILE A 78 1.17 8.88 13.90
C ILE A 78 -0.33 9.18 13.71
N LEU A 79 -0.70 9.84 12.62
CA LEU A 79 -2.09 10.22 12.39
C LEU A 79 -2.97 9.01 12.06
N LEU A 80 -2.49 8.07 11.25
CA LEU A 80 -3.22 6.81 11.00
C LEU A 80 -3.44 6.03 12.29
N PHE A 81 -2.42 5.95 13.14
CA PHE A 81 -2.53 5.29 14.44
C PHE A 81 -3.49 6.03 15.38
N ALA A 82 -3.37 7.35 15.48
CA ALA A 82 -4.19 8.16 16.37
C ALA A 82 -5.68 8.14 15.96
N PHE A 83 -5.99 8.35 14.68
CA PHE A 83 -7.35 8.30 14.17
C PHE A 83 -7.93 6.89 14.15
N GLY A 84 -7.09 5.87 14.02
CA GLY A 84 -7.47 4.47 14.17
C GLY A 84 -7.77 4.05 15.63
N GLY A 85 -7.74 4.99 16.57
CA GLY A 85 -8.07 4.77 17.98
C GLY A 85 -7.01 3.95 18.73
N GLY A 86 -5.73 4.06 18.34
CA GLY A 86 -4.64 3.27 18.94
C GLY A 86 -4.72 1.78 18.61
N LYS A 87 -5.76 1.38 17.87
CA LYS A 87 -5.86 0.02 17.33
C LYS A 87 -5.01 0.01 16.08
N THR A 88 -3.93 -0.74 16.14
CA THR A 88 -3.23 -1.10 14.91
C THR A 88 -4.27 -1.66 13.96
N PHE A 89 -4.20 -1.37 12.71
CA PHE A 89 -4.97 -1.69 11.52
C PHE A 89 -6.08 -2.75 11.64
N ILE A 90 -6.09 -3.53 12.73
CA ILE A 90 -6.79 -4.79 12.86
C ILE A 90 -7.35 -4.92 14.27
N PRO A 91 -8.62 -5.29 14.42
CA PRO A 91 -9.21 -5.61 15.72
C PRO A 91 -8.38 -6.70 16.41
N HIS A 92 -8.15 -6.51 17.69
CA HIS A 92 -7.45 -7.47 18.53
C HIS A 92 -7.81 -8.93 18.22
N GLY A 93 -6.82 -9.73 17.86
CA GLY A 93 -6.94 -11.18 17.72
C GLY A 93 -7.02 -11.73 16.28
N LEU A 94 -7.14 -10.91 15.25
CA LEU A 94 -7.24 -11.39 13.85
C LEU A 94 -5.90 -11.53 13.13
N LEU A 95 -4.96 -10.62 13.38
CA LEU A 95 -3.58 -10.73 12.87
C LEU A 95 -2.58 -10.54 14.01
N SER A 96 -1.35 -11.00 13.80
CA SER A 96 -0.29 -10.73 14.77
C SER A 96 0.09 -9.24 14.75
N ASN A 97 0.57 -8.72 15.86
CA ASN A 97 0.94 -7.31 16.00
C ASN A 97 1.97 -6.85 14.95
N TRP A 98 2.88 -7.74 14.52
CA TRP A 98 3.89 -7.41 13.52
C TRP A 98 3.28 -7.22 12.10
N GLN A 99 2.27 -8.02 11.73
CA GLN A 99 1.59 -7.90 10.44
C GLN A 99 0.83 -6.57 10.34
N SER A 100 0.16 -6.17 11.42
CA SER A 100 -0.55 -4.90 11.47
C SER A 100 0.41 -3.70 11.45
N ALA A 101 1.53 -3.79 12.19
CA ALA A 101 2.57 -2.76 12.16
C ALA A 101 3.21 -2.64 10.78
N PHE A 102 3.50 -3.78 10.12
CA PHE A 102 4.03 -3.81 8.78
C PHE A 102 3.07 -3.13 7.77
N GLY A 103 1.78 -3.46 7.83
CA GLY A 103 0.77 -2.83 6.97
C GLY A 103 0.68 -1.32 7.16
N LEU A 104 0.70 -0.84 8.42
CA LEU A 104 0.70 0.58 8.74
C LEU A 104 1.92 1.29 8.14
N VAL A 105 3.11 0.72 8.30
CA VAL A 105 4.36 1.28 7.75
C VAL A 105 4.31 1.32 6.22
N VAL A 106 3.90 0.23 5.57
CA VAL A 106 3.81 0.14 4.11
C VAL A 106 2.84 1.19 3.55
N ILE A 107 1.64 1.31 4.13
CA ILE A 107 0.68 2.32 3.66
C ILE A 107 1.23 3.72 3.83
N SER A 108 1.84 4.02 4.99
CA SER A 108 2.39 5.34 5.27
C SER A 108 3.51 5.71 4.30
N LEU A 109 4.43 4.78 4.05
CA LEU A 109 5.54 4.96 3.11
C LEU A 109 5.02 5.24 1.69
N ILE A 110 4.19 4.35 1.17
CA ILE A 110 3.78 4.44 -0.24
C ILE A 110 2.84 5.63 -0.44
N SER A 111 1.90 5.87 0.48
CA SER A 111 1.00 7.04 0.40
C SER A 111 1.79 8.34 0.43
N TRP A 112 2.83 8.45 1.27
CA TRP A 112 3.69 9.62 1.32
C TRP A 112 4.46 9.84 0.01
N PHE A 113 5.08 8.80 -0.55
CA PHE A 113 5.82 8.94 -1.81
C PHE A 113 4.91 9.31 -2.99
N CYS A 114 3.72 8.73 -3.08
CA CYS A 114 2.73 9.08 -4.10
C CYS A 114 2.23 10.53 -3.94
N LEU A 115 1.98 10.95 -2.69
CA LEU A 115 1.61 12.31 -2.38
C LEU A 115 2.71 13.30 -2.78
N GLU A 116 3.95 13.07 -2.35
CA GLU A 116 5.10 13.93 -2.64
C GLU A 116 5.34 14.06 -4.16
N ALA A 117 5.25 12.96 -4.89
CA ALA A 117 5.35 12.98 -6.36
C ALA A 117 4.28 13.85 -7.01
N THR A 118 3.08 13.87 -6.42
CA THR A 118 1.94 14.65 -6.94
C THR A 118 2.07 16.14 -6.62
N ILE A 119 2.56 16.50 -5.41
CA ILE A 119 2.57 17.88 -4.90
C ILE A 119 3.89 18.62 -5.12
N ASN A 120 4.85 18.01 -5.81
CA ASN A 120 6.24 18.51 -5.85
C ASN A 120 6.38 20.00 -6.18
N ASP A 121 5.57 20.53 -7.09
CA ASP A 121 5.63 21.94 -7.52
C ASP A 121 4.54 22.83 -6.92
N LEU A 122 3.74 22.33 -5.98
CA LEU A 122 2.71 23.12 -5.32
C LEU A 122 3.31 24.00 -4.22
N SER A 123 2.87 25.27 -4.18
CA SER A 123 3.12 26.18 -3.06
C SER A 123 1.82 26.41 -2.25
N PRO A 124 1.90 26.84 -0.98
CA PRO A 124 0.71 27.08 -0.16
C PRO A 124 -0.16 28.25 -0.65
N LYS A 125 0.41 29.11 -1.50
CA LYS A 125 -0.26 30.30 -2.02
C LYS A 125 -1.22 29.97 -3.18
N LEU A 126 -1.98 30.97 -3.59
CA LEU A 126 -2.83 30.91 -4.77
C LEU A 126 -2.00 30.54 -6.00
N GLN A 127 -2.38 29.48 -6.67
CA GLN A 127 -1.66 28.96 -7.83
C GLN A 127 -2.10 29.65 -9.12
N LYS A 128 -1.17 29.74 -10.07
CA LYS A 128 -1.52 30.07 -11.47
C LYS A 128 -2.30 28.88 -12.07
N ARG A 129 -3.20 29.17 -13.01
CA ARG A 129 -4.02 28.15 -13.69
C ARG A 129 -3.18 26.97 -14.22
N TYR A 130 -2.05 27.25 -14.84
CA TYR A 130 -1.13 26.26 -15.37
C TYR A 130 -0.61 25.28 -14.29
N ALA A 131 -0.25 25.78 -13.09
CA ALA A 131 0.24 24.93 -12.01
C ALA A 131 -0.83 23.97 -11.50
N ILE A 132 -2.10 24.41 -11.49
CA ILE A 132 -3.24 23.59 -11.10
C ILE A 132 -3.50 22.51 -12.17
N GLU A 133 -3.46 22.86 -13.44
CA GLU A 133 -3.61 21.92 -14.55
C GLU A 133 -2.52 20.84 -14.49
N GLN A 134 -1.28 21.20 -14.25
CA GLN A 134 -0.16 20.25 -14.07
C GLN A 134 -0.36 19.34 -12.86
N PHE A 135 -0.85 19.87 -11.75
CA PHE A 135 -1.16 19.07 -10.57
C PHE A 135 -2.23 18.02 -10.87
N TYR A 136 -3.35 18.40 -11.51
CA TYR A 136 -4.40 17.45 -11.86
C TYR A 136 -3.92 16.40 -12.88
N LEU A 137 -3.10 16.78 -13.85
CA LEU A 137 -2.50 15.84 -14.78
C LEU A 137 -1.61 14.82 -14.06
N ARG A 138 -0.77 15.25 -13.12
CA ARG A 138 0.06 14.33 -12.33
C ARG A 138 -0.78 13.40 -11.48
N LEU A 139 -1.83 13.91 -10.84
CA LEU A 139 -2.75 13.09 -10.07
C LEU A 139 -3.42 12.04 -10.97
N LEU A 140 -3.91 12.43 -12.14
CA LEU A 140 -4.55 11.52 -13.09
C LEU A 140 -3.57 10.46 -13.63
N TRP A 141 -2.36 10.86 -13.99
CA TRP A 141 -1.29 9.93 -14.38
C TRP A 141 -0.94 8.96 -13.27
N GLY A 142 -0.81 9.45 -12.05
CA GLY A 142 -0.55 8.61 -10.87
C GLY A 142 -1.67 7.61 -10.63
N LEU A 143 -2.94 8.02 -10.74
CA LEU A 143 -4.10 7.13 -10.64
C LEU A 143 -4.12 6.09 -11.76
N GLY A 144 -3.82 6.49 -12.99
CA GLY A 144 -3.71 5.57 -14.13
C GLY A 144 -2.61 4.52 -13.91
N LEU A 145 -1.44 4.96 -13.46
CA LEU A 145 -0.32 4.07 -13.12
C LEU A 145 -0.69 3.12 -11.96
N PHE A 146 -1.36 3.62 -10.92
CA PHE A 146 -1.85 2.81 -9.82
C PHE A 146 -2.79 1.71 -10.29
N MET A 147 -3.78 2.03 -11.13
CA MET A 147 -4.69 1.04 -11.71
C MET A 147 -3.97 0.02 -12.58
N PHE A 148 -3.00 0.46 -13.38
CA PHE A 148 -2.17 -0.44 -14.19
C PHE A 148 -1.34 -1.40 -13.33
N ILE A 149 -0.70 -0.89 -12.28
CA ILE A 149 0.08 -1.71 -11.34
C ILE A 149 -0.82 -2.76 -10.68
N ILE A 150 -2.01 -2.39 -10.21
CA ILE A 150 -2.97 -3.34 -9.63
C ILE A 150 -3.35 -4.41 -10.64
N ALA A 151 -3.70 -4.03 -11.86
CA ALA A 151 -4.10 -4.97 -12.91
C ALA A 151 -3.01 -6.00 -13.25
N VAL A 152 -1.75 -5.60 -13.13
CA VAL A 152 -0.60 -6.49 -13.36
C VAL A 152 -0.22 -7.28 -12.11
N LEU A 153 -0.13 -6.61 -10.95
CA LEU A 153 0.36 -7.26 -9.72
C LEU A 153 -0.61 -8.29 -9.14
N ILE A 154 -1.93 -8.08 -9.23
CA ILE A 154 -2.90 -9.02 -8.65
C ILE A 154 -2.79 -10.41 -9.27
N PRO A 155 -2.78 -10.61 -10.60
CA PRO A 155 -2.59 -11.93 -11.19
C PRO A 155 -1.28 -12.59 -10.77
N PHE A 156 -0.16 -11.82 -10.77
CA PHE A 156 1.14 -12.33 -10.31
C PHE A 156 1.11 -12.74 -8.85
N TYR A 157 0.51 -11.92 -8.00
CA TYR A 157 0.37 -12.20 -6.59
C TYR A 157 -0.41 -13.50 -6.35
N ILE A 158 -1.56 -13.66 -7.00
CA ILE A 158 -2.37 -14.90 -6.93
C ILE A 158 -1.56 -16.10 -7.44
N MET A 159 -0.83 -15.95 -8.53
CA MET A 159 0.01 -17.02 -9.07
C MET A 159 1.11 -17.45 -8.07
N VAL A 160 1.77 -16.52 -7.41
CA VAL A 160 2.75 -16.81 -6.35
C VAL A 160 2.08 -17.49 -5.16
N LEU A 161 0.94 -16.98 -4.69
CA LEU A 161 0.21 -17.59 -3.57
C LEU A 161 -0.20 -19.03 -3.87
N THR A 162 -0.75 -19.28 -5.06
CA THR A 162 -1.15 -20.64 -5.45
C THR A 162 0.03 -21.59 -5.61
N SER A 163 1.19 -21.09 -6.05
CA SER A 163 2.38 -21.91 -6.20
C SER A 163 3.02 -22.33 -4.86
N LEU A 164 2.77 -21.58 -3.80
CA LEU A 164 3.22 -21.90 -2.43
C LEU A 164 2.30 -22.90 -1.72
N LYS A 165 1.15 -23.22 -2.30
CA LYS A 165 0.21 -24.19 -1.73
C LYS A 165 0.46 -25.61 -2.20
N GLY A 166 0.21 -26.57 -1.30
CA GLY A 166 0.19 -27.98 -1.65
C GLY A 166 -1.03 -28.34 -2.52
N GLN A 167 -0.87 -29.32 -3.42
CA GLN A 167 -1.94 -29.80 -4.30
C GLN A 167 -3.23 -30.18 -3.53
N GLN A 168 -3.08 -30.79 -2.37
CA GLN A 168 -4.24 -31.20 -1.55
C GLN A 168 -5.06 -30.02 -1.03
N SER A 169 -4.42 -28.95 -0.59
CA SER A 169 -5.12 -27.76 -0.10
C SER A 169 -5.85 -27.03 -1.21
N LEU A 170 -5.29 -26.99 -2.43
CA LEU A 170 -5.94 -26.42 -3.60
C LEU A 170 -7.15 -27.23 -4.08
N LEU A 171 -7.11 -28.58 -3.93
CA LEU A 171 -8.24 -29.45 -4.29
C LEU A 171 -9.39 -29.35 -3.29
N ILE A 172 -9.08 -29.17 -2.00
CA ILE A 172 -10.10 -29.05 -0.96
C ILE A 172 -10.77 -27.66 -0.98
N ASN A 173 -9.99 -26.60 -1.14
CA ASN A 173 -10.50 -25.24 -1.18
C ASN A 173 -9.70 -24.35 -2.16
N PRO A 174 -10.07 -24.35 -3.45
CA PRO A 174 -9.32 -23.62 -4.48
C PRO A 174 -9.40 -22.09 -4.33
N LEU A 175 -10.39 -21.57 -3.60
CA LEU A 175 -10.59 -20.13 -3.37
C LEU A 175 -9.90 -19.61 -2.10
N ASP A 176 -9.40 -20.50 -1.27
CA ASP A 176 -8.60 -20.08 -0.11
C ASP A 176 -7.17 -19.75 -0.58
N LEU A 177 -6.85 -18.48 -0.67
CA LEU A 177 -5.53 -17.95 -1.07
C LEU A 177 -4.64 -17.61 0.14
N SER A 178 -5.05 -17.97 1.36
CA SER A 178 -4.26 -17.71 2.56
C SER A 178 -2.96 -18.52 2.59
N ILE A 179 -1.90 -17.92 3.11
CA ILE A 179 -0.61 -18.60 3.36
C ILE A 179 -0.56 -18.97 4.84
N ASP A 180 -0.21 -20.22 5.11
CA ASP A 180 0.06 -20.65 6.48
C ASP A 180 1.50 -20.26 6.86
N PHE A 181 1.63 -19.12 7.54
CA PHE A 181 2.92 -18.62 8.02
C PHE A 181 3.49 -19.41 9.22
N THR A 182 2.79 -20.44 9.68
CA THR A 182 3.31 -21.36 10.71
C THR A 182 4.20 -22.46 10.13
N LEU A 183 4.10 -22.69 8.81
CA LEU A 183 4.90 -23.67 8.12
C LEU A 183 6.36 -23.20 7.98
N SER A 184 7.28 -24.17 8.02
CA SER A 184 8.69 -23.89 7.75
C SER A 184 8.91 -23.45 6.29
N ILE A 185 9.97 -22.71 6.03
CA ILE A 185 10.31 -22.24 4.67
C ILE A 185 10.48 -23.44 3.72
N SER A 186 11.06 -24.56 4.19
CA SER A 186 11.22 -25.78 3.39
C SER A 186 9.90 -26.44 3.02
N GLU A 187 8.89 -26.34 3.87
CA GLU A 187 7.54 -26.85 3.57
C GLU A 187 6.79 -25.97 2.60
N LEU A 188 6.90 -24.64 2.74
CA LEU A 188 6.33 -23.67 1.79
C LEU A 188 6.89 -23.86 0.37
N PHE A 189 8.19 -24.14 0.24
CA PHE A 189 8.85 -24.34 -1.05
C PHE A 189 8.95 -25.82 -1.47
N ARG A 190 8.23 -26.74 -0.82
CA ARG A 190 8.27 -28.18 -1.08
C ARG A 190 8.03 -28.54 -2.55
N SER A 191 7.07 -27.87 -3.20
CA SER A 191 6.75 -28.09 -4.61
C SER A 191 7.93 -27.73 -5.52
N TYR A 192 8.62 -26.64 -5.26
CA TYR A 192 9.81 -26.22 -6.01
C TYR A 192 11.00 -27.15 -5.79
N ILE A 193 11.20 -27.60 -4.55
CA ILE A 193 12.25 -28.55 -4.19
C ILE A 193 12.01 -29.89 -4.92
N ALA A 194 10.78 -30.39 -4.92
CA ALA A 194 10.44 -31.64 -5.60
C ALA A 194 10.72 -31.59 -7.12
N VAL A 195 10.34 -30.48 -7.78
CA VAL A 195 10.60 -30.28 -9.22
C VAL A 195 12.10 -30.18 -9.49
N SER A 196 12.86 -29.49 -8.66
CA SER A 196 14.32 -29.36 -8.78
C SER A 196 15.01 -30.76 -8.70
N TYR A 197 14.60 -31.59 -7.74
CA TYR A 197 15.14 -32.96 -7.61
C TYR A 197 14.80 -33.85 -8.80
N THR A 198 13.60 -33.79 -9.31
CA THR A 198 13.20 -34.60 -10.48
C THR A 198 13.96 -34.18 -11.75
N HIS A 199 14.18 -32.87 -11.93
CA HIS A 199 14.89 -32.34 -13.08
C HIS A 199 16.39 -32.70 -13.05
N LEU A 200 17.03 -32.62 -11.88
CA LEU A 200 18.42 -33.01 -11.70
C LEU A 200 18.62 -34.50 -11.95
N ARG A 201 17.72 -35.36 -11.43
CA ARG A 201 17.80 -36.81 -11.61
C ARG A 201 17.57 -37.25 -13.05
N ALA A 202 16.74 -36.54 -13.81
CA ALA A 202 16.53 -36.79 -15.23
C ALA A 202 17.81 -36.54 -16.06
N HIS A 203 18.63 -35.57 -15.67
CA HIS A 203 19.92 -35.31 -16.33
C HIS A 203 20.98 -36.36 -15.99
N GLU A 204 20.97 -36.92 -14.79
CA GLU A 204 21.93 -38.00 -14.42
C GLU A 204 21.62 -39.34 -15.10
N THR A 205 20.38 -39.58 -15.51
CA THR A 205 20.01 -40.84 -16.20
C THR A 205 20.26 -40.81 -17.71
N ILE A 206 20.63 -39.68 -18.28
CA ILE A 206 20.92 -39.50 -19.72
C ILE A 206 22.44 -39.51 -19.99
N ALA A 207 23.29 -39.49 -18.95
CA ALA A 207 24.75 -39.60 -19.04
C ALA A 207 25.18 -41.02 -18.75
#